data_236c0f209ae24ce2e42c30c32abb579b
#
_entry.id   236c0f209ae24ce2e42c30c32abb579b
#
_cell.length_a   1.000
_cell.length_b   1.000
_cell.length_c   1.000
_cell.angle_alpha   90.00
_cell.angle_beta   90.00
_cell.angle_gamma   90.00
#
_symmetry.space_group_name_H-M   'P 1'
#
loop_
_entity.id
_entity.type
_entity.pdbx_description
1 polymer ?
#
loop_
_entity_poly.entity_id
_entity_poly.type
_entity_poly.pdbx_seq_one_letter_code
_entity_poly.pdbx_strand_id
1 'polypeptide(L)'
;MKSITLFVPLLFFIIINNPTNSLPFEGIIEISKMFNKLLKNPFELLISLTVDELKSTDKDFSCTLCQRLIKAVTMTIREKWGYEGLLYYGELLCSIALDRGVCETYISAYGKNFLDMILLRAANEESLCHNFGLCLEGEEVEDTYDYAIRVLKGKPKDKKREKIDETAPQLRMIQITDIHLDVKYIENGAVFCDEPACCRTPASNFSRIKSGKFGYLARCDTGLELLKSLMDKLYELKPDFIIWTGDNSAHNSKNSSQEENYEATIIVKDMLDERFNLSIPIYPALGNHEVFPADAYIGSEKELLEEYAEIFKDYFYEEQAYESFKKYGYYTEKYNNTNLRIVVLNCLVCDSWNFYIVAGRHQAAKDEFIWLEKVFRQAEKDGEYIYLIDHFPLNGNFQLTECAQRLRALLDRFDYLVRGYFSGHTHLDDISPVKTYFEPKPIININYIAPPVTPYPGRNPSFRQFIIDSNTKNLIDYEQYRLNLTDSNAKGVADWYITYNATQLFNVTDLTELDKIFKINVDEGYTMQRYAEGKDESKILHNKKEINIAQCQIESDTFHDFYTCLSDPIFTGNFAFELLNDLSGEWPIKDVE
;
A
#
# COMPACT_ATOMS: atom_id res chain seq x y z
N MET A 1 3.86 2.64 9.25
CA MET A 1 3.57 1.23 9.03
C MET A 1 4.59 0.50 8.18
N LYS A 2 5.37 1.16 7.35
CA LYS A 2 6.49 0.57 6.61
C LYS A 2 7.61 -0.04 7.49
N SER A 3 7.50 0.04 8.82
CA SER A 3 8.60 -0.26 9.76
C SER A 3 8.67 -1.70 10.26
N ILE A 4 7.61 -2.49 10.22
CA ILE A 4 7.57 -3.79 10.91
C ILE A 4 7.90 -4.95 9.98
N THR A 5 7.42 -4.92 8.76
CA THR A 5 7.83 -5.87 7.73
C THR A 5 9.31 -5.72 7.39
N LEU A 6 9.85 -4.53 7.66
CA LEU A 6 11.27 -4.23 7.56
C LEU A 6 12.09 -4.69 8.79
N PHE A 7 11.46 -5.01 9.90
CA PHE A 7 12.22 -5.28 11.13
C PHE A 7 13.09 -6.52 11.01
N VAL A 8 12.62 -7.58 10.38
CA VAL A 8 13.43 -8.79 10.13
C VAL A 8 14.21 -8.66 8.81
N PRO A 9 13.63 -8.26 7.69
CA PRO A 9 14.44 -7.89 6.52
C PRO A 9 15.41 -6.74 6.83
N LEU A 10 15.07 -5.84 7.76
CA LEU A 10 15.92 -4.72 8.13
C LEU A 10 17.07 -5.14 9.02
N LEU A 11 16.85 -6.03 10.02
CA LEU A 11 17.94 -6.67 10.74
C LEU A 11 18.83 -7.45 9.76
N PHE A 12 18.23 -8.13 8.80
CA PHE A 12 18.90 -8.80 7.71
C PHE A 12 19.60 -7.81 6.78
N PHE A 13 18.92 -6.73 6.37
CA PHE A 13 19.41 -5.75 5.42
C PHE A 13 20.50 -4.86 6.01
N ILE A 14 20.41 -4.48 7.28
CA ILE A 14 21.46 -3.74 8.01
C ILE A 14 22.71 -4.62 8.14
N ILE A 15 22.54 -5.93 8.36
CA ILE A 15 23.66 -6.86 8.47
C ILE A 15 24.26 -7.18 7.09
N ILE A 16 23.46 -7.26 6.03
CA ILE A 16 23.89 -7.72 4.70
C ILE A 16 24.39 -6.58 3.80
N ASN A 17 23.77 -5.39 3.82
CA ASN A 17 24.02 -4.33 2.86
C ASN A 17 24.85 -3.15 3.38
N ASN A 18 25.61 -3.31 4.49
CA ASN A 18 26.47 -2.25 4.98
C ASN A 18 27.96 -2.62 4.89
N PRO A 19 28.56 -2.65 3.69
CA PRO A 19 29.97 -2.96 3.54
C PRO A 19 30.92 -1.84 3.92
N THR A 20 30.45 -0.57 4.11
CA THR A 20 31.43 0.55 4.23
C THR A 20 31.18 1.63 5.26
N ASN A 21 30.02 1.74 5.93
CA ASN A 21 29.85 2.73 7.02
C ASN A 21 28.52 2.60 7.73
N SER A 22 28.53 2.14 9.01
CA SER A 22 27.88 2.81 10.11
C SER A 22 27.49 1.98 11.31
N LEU A 23 27.48 0.66 11.28
CA LEU A 23 27.70 -0.07 12.54
C LEU A 23 29.17 -0.44 12.55
N PRO A 24 29.99 0.11 13.47
CA PRO A 24 31.33 -0.37 13.63
C PRO A 24 31.25 -1.87 13.89
N PHE A 25 32.15 -2.64 13.30
CA PHE A 25 32.28 -4.09 13.54
C PHE A 25 32.22 -4.44 15.04
N GLU A 26 32.66 -3.51 15.88
CA GLU A 26 32.47 -3.54 17.34
C GLU A 26 31.01 -3.53 17.79
N GLY A 27 30.10 -2.82 17.11
CA GLY A 27 28.67 -2.80 17.42
C GLY A 27 27.99 -4.14 17.13
N ILE A 28 28.37 -4.78 16.01
CA ILE A 28 27.88 -6.13 15.66
C ILE A 28 28.43 -7.15 16.69
N ILE A 29 29.69 -7.01 17.12
CA ILE A 29 30.31 -7.83 18.15
C ILE A 29 29.63 -7.58 19.51
N GLU A 30 29.30 -6.35 19.87
CA GLU A 30 28.59 -6.05 21.12
C GLU A 30 27.14 -6.56 21.10
N ILE A 31 26.43 -6.43 20.01
CA ILE A 31 25.11 -7.04 19.80
C ILE A 31 25.24 -8.57 19.91
N SER A 32 26.22 -9.17 19.25
CA SER A 32 26.50 -10.62 19.33
C SER A 32 26.87 -11.06 20.75
N LYS A 33 27.68 -10.29 21.48
CA LYS A 33 28.03 -10.57 22.88
C LYS A 33 26.85 -10.43 23.84
N MET A 34 25.98 -9.45 23.60
CA MET A 34 24.75 -9.23 24.35
C MET A 34 23.79 -10.41 24.16
N PHE A 35 23.62 -10.86 22.93
CA PHE A 35 22.84 -12.05 22.59
C PHE A 35 23.45 -13.33 23.19
N ASN A 36 24.76 -13.51 23.12
CA ASN A 36 25.46 -14.66 23.73
C ASN A 36 25.33 -14.72 25.26
N LYS A 37 25.15 -13.58 25.92
CA LYS A 37 24.95 -13.51 27.37
C LYS A 37 23.57 -14.01 27.81
N LEU A 38 22.62 -14.03 26.92
CA LEU A 38 21.23 -14.40 27.16
C LEU A 38 20.85 -15.79 26.68
N LEU A 39 21.50 -16.27 25.64
CA LEU A 39 21.11 -17.48 24.92
C LEU A 39 22.28 -18.44 24.91
N LYS A 40 22.33 -19.33 25.91
CA LYS A 40 23.47 -20.22 26.10
C LYS A 40 23.80 -21.16 24.92
N ASN A 41 23.00 -21.27 23.84
CA ASN A 41 23.32 -22.14 22.70
C ASN A 41 22.73 -21.78 21.30
N PRO A 42 21.69 -20.98 21.06
CA PRO A 42 21.19 -20.79 19.71
C PRO A 42 22.10 -19.93 18.80
N PHE A 43 23.00 -19.16 19.39
CA PHE A 43 23.86 -18.21 18.66
C PHE A 43 25.18 -18.79 18.14
N GLU A 44 25.58 -19.97 18.52
CA GLU A 44 26.71 -20.64 17.84
C GLU A 44 26.42 -20.84 16.34
N LEU A 45 25.14 -20.95 15.97
CA LEU A 45 24.73 -21.07 14.57
C LEU A 45 24.91 -19.75 13.77
N LEU A 46 24.72 -18.59 14.40
CA LEU A 46 24.96 -17.27 13.79
C LEU A 46 26.46 -16.90 13.78
N ILE A 47 27.19 -17.28 14.83
CA ILE A 47 28.63 -16.99 14.96
C ILE A 47 29.48 -17.85 14.03
N SER A 48 28.95 -18.97 13.52
CA SER A 48 29.64 -19.79 12.53
C SER A 48 29.74 -19.17 11.14
N LEU A 49 29.11 -17.99 10.92
CA LEU A 49 29.29 -17.21 9.68
C LEU A 49 30.71 -16.63 9.68
N THR A 50 31.45 -16.93 8.64
CA THR A 50 32.77 -16.35 8.43
C THR A 50 32.64 -14.91 7.94
N VAL A 51 33.67 -14.10 8.23
CA VAL A 51 33.72 -12.70 7.75
C VAL A 51 33.63 -12.62 6.21
N ASP A 52 34.06 -13.66 5.51
CA ASP A 52 34.00 -13.75 4.06
C ASP A 52 32.58 -14.05 3.56
N GLU A 53 31.81 -14.84 4.29
CA GLU A 53 30.37 -15.05 4.01
C GLU A 53 29.55 -13.78 4.26
N LEU A 54 29.90 -12.96 5.26
CA LEU A 54 29.24 -11.67 5.53
C LEU A 54 29.53 -10.59 4.49
N LYS A 55 30.55 -10.78 3.65
CA LYS A 55 30.91 -9.87 2.54
C LYS A 55 30.39 -10.32 1.18
N SER A 56 29.77 -11.49 1.11
CA SER A 56 29.21 -12.02 -0.12
C SER A 56 27.96 -11.25 -0.52
N THR A 57 27.94 -10.73 -1.74
CA THR A 57 26.75 -10.16 -2.39
C THR A 57 25.93 -11.23 -3.12
N ASP A 58 26.20 -12.51 -2.85
CA ASP A 58 25.54 -13.63 -3.51
C ASP A 58 24.11 -13.81 -2.97
N LYS A 59 23.15 -14.02 -3.86
CA LYS A 59 21.74 -14.27 -3.52
C LYS A 59 21.54 -15.53 -2.65
N ASP A 60 22.40 -16.53 -2.82
CA ASP A 60 22.44 -17.73 -1.97
C ASP A 60 22.81 -17.40 -0.51
N PHE A 61 23.58 -16.33 -0.30
CA PHE A 61 23.95 -15.89 1.04
C PHE A 61 22.75 -15.33 1.81
N SER A 62 21.92 -14.49 1.19
CA SER A 62 20.73 -13.90 1.82
C SER A 62 19.73 -14.98 2.22
N CYS A 63 19.54 -15.97 1.36
CA CYS A 63 18.69 -17.12 1.62
C CYS A 63 19.20 -17.96 2.81
N THR A 64 20.48 -18.36 2.80
CA THR A 64 21.10 -19.14 3.87
C THR A 64 21.05 -18.42 5.21
N LEU A 65 21.28 -17.10 5.21
CA LEU A 65 21.21 -16.29 6.43
C LEU A 65 19.78 -16.22 6.97
N CYS A 66 18.79 -16.02 6.10
CA CYS A 66 17.37 -16.02 6.46
C CYS A 66 16.99 -17.34 7.14
N GLN A 67 17.27 -18.48 6.51
CA GLN A 67 16.94 -19.80 7.04
C GLN A 67 17.58 -20.03 8.42
N ARG A 68 18.86 -19.66 8.59
CA ARG A 68 19.58 -19.79 9.89
C ARG A 68 18.96 -18.92 10.97
N LEU A 69 18.54 -17.68 10.64
CA LEU A 69 17.88 -16.79 11.60
C LEU A 69 16.50 -17.30 11.99
N ILE A 70 15.68 -17.72 11.03
CA ILE A 70 14.38 -18.34 11.33
C ILE A 70 14.55 -19.53 12.25
N LYS A 71 15.54 -20.39 11.99
CA LYS A 71 15.84 -21.53 12.85
C LYS A 71 16.28 -21.11 14.25
N ALA A 72 17.17 -20.12 14.37
CA ALA A 72 17.62 -19.61 15.66
C ALA A 72 16.47 -18.99 16.46
N VAL A 73 15.63 -18.17 15.83
CA VAL A 73 14.43 -17.57 16.44
C VAL A 73 13.46 -18.67 16.89
N THR A 74 13.19 -19.66 16.04
CA THR A 74 12.32 -20.81 16.37
C THR A 74 12.81 -21.58 17.58
N MET A 75 14.11 -21.84 17.66
CA MET A 75 14.72 -22.54 18.83
C MET A 75 14.57 -21.68 20.09
N THR A 76 14.78 -20.37 19.98
CA THR A 76 14.70 -19.45 21.11
C THR A 76 13.27 -19.29 21.63
N ILE A 77 12.27 -19.20 20.74
CA ILE A 77 10.85 -19.09 21.13
C ILE A 77 10.40 -20.30 21.97
N ARG A 78 10.96 -21.49 21.73
CA ARG A 78 10.63 -22.72 22.45
C ARG A 78 11.19 -22.76 23.88
N GLU A 79 12.10 -21.87 24.23
CA GLU A 79 12.61 -21.73 25.59
C GLU A 79 11.65 -20.97 26.49
N LYS A 80 11.64 -21.23 27.79
CA LYS A 80 10.67 -20.72 28.78
C LYS A 80 10.50 -19.18 28.78
N TRP A 81 11.56 -18.45 28.45
CA TRP A 81 11.58 -16.95 28.41
C TRP A 81 11.91 -16.39 27.04
N GLY A 82 11.99 -17.27 26.03
CA GLY A 82 12.45 -16.87 24.71
C GLY A 82 11.53 -15.89 24.01
N TYR A 83 10.23 -16.03 24.20
CA TYR A 83 9.22 -15.17 23.60
C TYR A 83 9.35 -13.71 24.07
N GLU A 84 9.28 -13.50 25.38
CA GLU A 84 9.42 -12.18 25.99
C GLU A 84 10.80 -11.58 25.75
N GLY A 85 11.84 -12.43 25.79
CA GLY A 85 13.19 -12.00 25.48
C GLY A 85 13.35 -11.50 24.04
N LEU A 86 12.76 -12.19 23.07
CA LEU A 86 12.81 -11.78 21.66
C LEU A 86 12.05 -10.48 21.43
N LEU A 87 10.88 -10.28 22.03
CA LEU A 87 10.13 -9.03 21.97
C LEU A 87 10.93 -7.86 22.56
N TYR A 88 11.51 -8.05 23.75
CA TYR A 88 12.35 -7.03 24.40
C TYR A 88 13.56 -6.64 23.55
N TYR A 89 14.27 -7.63 22.96
CA TYR A 89 15.41 -7.33 22.08
C TYR A 89 14.97 -6.74 20.75
N GLY A 90 13.81 -7.14 20.24
CA GLY A 90 13.19 -6.54 19.10
C GLY A 90 12.96 -5.03 19.31
N GLU A 91 12.39 -4.65 20.45
CA GLU A 91 12.21 -3.25 20.84
C GLU A 91 13.55 -2.49 20.95
N LEU A 92 14.54 -3.10 21.61
CA LEU A 92 15.86 -2.47 21.77
C LEU A 92 16.55 -2.23 20.41
N LEU A 93 16.51 -3.19 19.50
CA LEU A 93 17.10 -3.06 18.16
C LEU A 93 16.37 -2.05 17.30
N CYS A 94 15.05 -2.05 17.35
CA CYS A 94 14.22 -1.03 16.69
C CYS A 94 14.60 0.38 17.19
N SER A 95 14.81 0.54 18.49
CA SER A 95 15.14 1.84 19.12
C SER A 95 16.53 2.40 18.74
N ILE A 96 17.35 1.62 18.05
CA ILE A 96 18.59 2.12 17.43
C ILE A 96 18.30 2.94 16.17
N ALA A 97 17.21 2.61 15.47
CA ALA A 97 16.84 3.21 14.18
C ALA A 97 15.64 4.18 14.27
N LEU A 98 14.76 3.98 15.24
CA LEU A 98 13.50 4.72 15.40
C LEU A 98 13.34 5.20 16.84
N ASP A 99 12.39 6.13 17.07
CA ASP A 99 12.01 6.56 18.41
C ASP A 99 11.55 5.36 19.27
N ARG A 100 12.00 5.33 20.52
CA ARG A 100 11.69 4.22 21.43
C ARG A 100 10.18 4.02 21.62
N GLY A 101 9.40 5.08 21.75
CA GLY A 101 7.94 4.99 21.89
C GLY A 101 7.25 4.38 20.68
N VAL A 102 7.76 4.69 19.48
CA VAL A 102 7.32 4.08 18.22
C VAL A 102 7.64 2.58 18.24
N CYS A 103 8.88 2.21 18.60
CA CYS A 103 9.30 0.81 18.66
C CYS A 103 8.52 -0.01 19.69
N GLU A 104 8.31 0.52 20.89
CA GLU A 104 7.47 -0.11 21.92
C GLU A 104 6.06 -0.38 21.40
N THR A 105 5.48 0.60 20.71
CA THR A 105 4.13 0.47 20.12
C THR A 105 4.08 -0.64 19.09
N TYR A 106 5.01 -0.65 18.14
CA TYR A 106 5.01 -1.65 17.08
C TYR A 106 5.33 -3.05 17.58
N ILE A 107 6.32 -3.20 18.45
CA ILE A 107 6.64 -4.53 19.00
C ILE A 107 5.50 -5.08 19.85
N SER A 108 4.81 -4.24 20.62
CA SER A 108 3.63 -4.68 21.39
C SER A 108 2.46 -5.08 20.49
N ALA A 109 2.24 -4.37 19.38
CA ALA A 109 1.13 -4.63 18.47
C ALA A 109 1.37 -5.85 17.56
N TYR A 110 2.59 -6.01 17.03
CA TYR A 110 2.87 -6.96 15.95
C TYR A 110 3.91 -8.03 16.30
N GLY A 111 4.72 -7.80 17.31
CA GLY A 111 5.84 -8.71 17.63
C GLY A 111 5.38 -10.13 17.93
N LYS A 112 4.25 -10.27 18.62
CA LYS A 112 3.65 -11.57 18.88
C LYS A 112 3.21 -12.26 17.59
N ASN A 113 2.49 -11.55 16.71
CA ASN A 113 2.01 -12.08 15.45
C ASN A 113 3.16 -12.53 14.56
N PHE A 114 4.26 -11.76 14.56
CA PHE A 114 5.47 -12.12 13.84
C PHE A 114 6.12 -13.41 14.38
N LEU A 115 6.26 -13.54 15.68
CA LEU A 115 6.84 -14.74 16.30
C LEU A 115 5.94 -15.97 16.11
N ASP A 116 4.61 -15.80 16.18
CA ASP A 116 3.64 -16.86 15.90
C ASP A 116 3.73 -17.33 14.43
N MET A 117 3.90 -16.40 13.49
CA MET A 117 4.11 -16.69 12.07
C MET A 117 5.38 -17.56 11.89
N ILE A 118 6.50 -17.18 12.52
CA ILE A 118 7.73 -17.98 12.46
C ILE A 118 7.49 -19.39 12.98
N LEU A 119 6.78 -19.55 14.09
CA LEU A 119 6.44 -20.86 14.63
C LEU A 119 5.59 -21.70 13.70
N LEU A 120 4.61 -21.09 13.03
CA LEU A 120 3.74 -21.76 12.06
C LEU A 120 4.54 -22.30 10.86
N ARG A 121 5.61 -21.62 10.48
CA ARG A 121 6.48 -21.97 9.34
C ARG A 121 7.80 -22.62 9.74
N ALA A 122 8.00 -22.92 11.02
CA ALA A 122 9.24 -23.50 11.53
C ALA A 122 9.63 -24.86 10.90
N ALA A 123 8.71 -25.52 10.20
CA ALA A 123 8.97 -26.76 9.48
C ALA A 123 9.44 -26.53 8.03
N ASN A 124 9.35 -25.29 7.52
CA ASN A 124 9.72 -24.92 6.14
C ASN A 124 10.28 -23.50 6.11
N GLU A 125 11.52 -23.34 6.59
CA GLU A 125 12.21 -22.06 6.65
C GLU A 125 12.48 -21.49 5.25
N GLU A 126 12.70 -22.35 4.25
CA GLU A 126 12.99 -21.95 2.88
C GLU A 126 11.79 -21.27 2.23
N SER A 127 10.59 -21.82 2.38
CA SER A 127 9.35 -21.22 1.91
C SER A 127 9.09 -19.86 2.54
N LEU A 128 9.33 -19.71 3.85
CA LEU A 128 9.18 -18.43 4.52
C LEU A 128 10.19 -17.39 3.99
N CYS A 129 11.44 -17.77 3.82
CA CYS A 129 12.48 -16.91 3.29
C CYS A 129 12.26 -16.55 1.81
N HIS A 130 11.64 -17.44 1.02
CA HIS A 130 11.19 -17.16 -0.32
C HIS A 130 10.07 -16.09 -0.32
N ASN A 131 9.07 -16.23 0.55
CA ASN A 131 7.97 -15.27 0.68
C ASN A 131 8.46 -13.87 1.09
N PHE A 132 9.58 -13.79 1.83
CA PHE A 132 10.26 -12.51 2.09
C PHE A 132 11.16 -12.03 0.94
N GLY A 133 11.21 -12.72 -0.19
CA GLY A 133 12.05 -12.35 -1.33
C GLY A 133 13.55 -12.59 -1.11
N LEU A 134 13.93 -13.33 -0.08
CA LEU A 134 15.34 -13.58 0.30
C LEU A 134 15.89 -14.89 -0.27
N CYS A 135 15.03 -15.80 -0.73
CA CYS A 135 15.38 -17.03 -1.45
C CYS A 135 14.78 -17.00 -2.86
N LEU A 136 15.53 -17.53 -3.83
CA LEU A 136 15.05 -17.63 -5.22
C LEU A 136 14.08 -18.80 -5.43
N GLU A 137 14.30 -19.89 -4.68
CA GLU A 137 13.51 -21.11 -4.73
C GLU A 137 12.73 -21.26 -3.44
N GLY A 138 11.49 -21.70 -3.53
CA GLY A 138 10.61 -21.97 -2.40
C GLY A 138 9.49 -22.92 -2.83
N GLU A 139 8.66 -23.38 -1.88
CA GLU A 139 7.43 -24.09 -2.24
C GLU A 139 6.47 -23.13 -2.95
N GLU A 140 6.32 -23.28 -4.25
CA GLU A 140 5.25 -22.64 -4.98
C GLU A 140 3.91 -23.23 -4.53
N VAL A 141 3.08 -22.38 -3.94
CA VAL A 141 1.73 -22.76 -3.48
C VAL A 141 0.84 -23.16 -4.66
N GLU A 142 1.10 -22.59 -5.82
CA GLU A 142 0.53 -22.93 -7.14
C GLU A 142 1.45 -22.36 -8.22
N ASP A 143 1.71 -23.12 -9.25
CA ASP A 143 2.48 -22.63 -10.40
C ASP A 143 1.74 -21.49 -11.11
N THR A 144 2.16 -20.25 -10.82
CA THR A 144 1.60 -19.04 -11.43
C THR A 144 1.83 -18.99 -12.93
N TYR A 145 2.86 -19.68 -13.42
CA TYR A 145 3.15 -19.80 -14.83
C TYR A 145 2.11 -20.67 -15.55
N ASP A 146 1.77 -21.84 -14.98
CA ASP A 146 0.72 -22.72 -15.50
C ASP A 146 -0.66 -22.04 -15.43
N TYR A 147 -0.92 -21.30 -14.35
CA TYR A 147 -2.10 -20.45 -14.24
C TYR A 147 -2.18 -19.45 -15.39
N ALA A 148 -1.10 -18.72 -15.66
CA ALA A 148 -1.05 -17.73 -16.72
C ALA A 148 -1.23 -18.37 -18.11
N ILE A 149 -0.57 -19.49 -18.40
CA ILE A 149 -0.76 -20.25 -19.66
C ILE A 149 -2.24 -20.62 -19.82
N ARG A 150 -2.87 -21.11 -18.76
CA ARG A 150 -4.28 -21.52 -18.77
C ARG A 150 -5.22 -20.34 -18.99
N VAL A 151 -5.01 -19.24 -18.29
CA VAL A 151 -5.85 -18.03 -18.38
C VAL A 151 -5.71 -17.37 -19.75
N LEU A 152 -4.50 -17.22 -20.24
CA LEU A 152 -4.21 -16.56 -21.52
C LEU A 152 -4.59 -17.43 -22.73
N LYS A 153 -4.83 -18.72 -22.55
CA LYS A 153 -5.32 -19.59 -23.59
C LYS A 153 -6.68 -19.10 -24.09
N GLY A 154 -6.74 -18.76 -25.37
CA GLY A 154 -7.95 -18.23 -25.99
C GLY A 154 -8.13 -16.72 -25.83
N LYS A 155 -7.06 -15.97 -25.50
CA LYS A 155 -7.08 -14.50 -25.60
C LYS A 155 -7.43 -14.12 -27.06
N PRO A 156 -8.48 -13.29 -27.28
CA PRO A 156 -8.87 -12.89 -28.62
C PRO A 156 -7.79 -12.02 -29.26
N LYS A 157 -7.33 -12.41 -30.46
CA LYS A 157 -6.28 -11.65 -31.17
C LYS A 157 -6.78 -10.36 -31.81
N ASP A 158 -8.07 -10.32 -32.13
CA ASP A 158 -8.67 -9.23 -32.92
C ASP A 158 -9.46 -8.22 -32.07
N LYS A 159 -9.69 -8.53 -30.79
CA LYS A 159 -10.35 -7.60 -29.88
C LYS A 159 -9.35 -6.58 -29.36
N LYS A 160 -9.70 -5.31 -29.52
CA LYS A 160 -8.94 -4.16 -29.01
C LYS A 160 -9.86 -3.28 -28.19
N ARG A 161 -9.27 -2.46 -27.32
CA ARG A 161 -9.98 -1.40 -26.62
C ARG A 161 -10.59 -0.45 -27.66
N GLU A 162 -11.85 -0.13 -27.51
CA GLU A 162 -12.55 0.84 -28.35
C GLU A 162 -11.97 2.23 -28.11
N LYS A 163 -12.03 3.07 -29.15
CA LYS A 163 -11.63 4.48 -29.03
C LYS A 163 -12.68 5.27 -28.27
N ILE A 164 -12.27 6.39 -27.70
CA ILE A 164 -13.17 7.37 -27.09
C ILE A 164 -14.24 7.78 -28.14
N ASP A 165 -15.49 7.84 -27.71
CA ASP A 165 -16.61 8.42 -28.47
C ASP A 165 -16.76 9.88 -28.04
N GLU A 166 -16.20 10.80 -28.82
CA GLU A 166 -16.24 12.24 -28.55
C GLU A 166 -17.67 12.80 -28.51
N THR A 167 -18.66 12.04 -28.99
CA THR A 167 -20.08 12.46 -29.00
C THR A 167 -20.85 11.96 -27.79
N ALA A 168 -20.28 11.04 -27.02
CA ALA A 168 -20.92 10.47 -25.85
C ALA A 168 -21.04 11.49 -24.71
N PRO A 169 -22.10 11.42 -23.91
CA PRO A 169 -22.12 12.11 -22.62
C PRO A 169 -20.93 11.68 -21.74
N GLN A 170 -20.45 12.58 -20.92
CA GLN A 170 -19.39 12.29 -19.97
C GLN A 170 -19.97 11.95 -18.60
N LEU A 171 -19.38 10.95 -17.93
CA LEU A 171 -19.62 10.68 -16.52
C LEU A 171 -18.44 11.17 -15.69
N ARG A 172 -18.70 11.51 -14.43
CA ARG A 172 -17.72 11.96 -13.46
C ARG A 172 -17.66 10.98 -12.30
N MET A 173 -16.50 10.38 -12.10
CA MET A 173 -16.23 9.49 -10.98
C MET A 173 -15.22 10.14 -10.06
N ILE A 174 -15.49 10.16 -8.75
CA ILE A 174 -14.50 10.57 -7.77
C ILE A 174 -13.87 9.33 -7.14
N GLN A 175 -12.55 9.36 -6.98
CA GLN A 175 -11.79 8.41 -6.18
C GLN A 175 -11.31 9.10 -4.90
N ILE A 176 -11.70 8.54 -3.74
CA ILE A 176 -11.18 8.87 -2.43
C ILE A 176 -10.48 7.65 -1.84
N THR A 177 -9.40 7.88 -1.10
CA THR A 177 -8.58 6.82 -0.52
C THR A 177 -7.82 7.31 0.71
N ASP A 178 -7.39 6.38 1.55
CA ASP A 178 -6.45 6.66 2.64
C ASP A 178 -6.91 7.87 3.46
N ILE A 179 -8.14 7.79 3.95
CA ILE A 179 -8.75 8.88 4.74
C ILE A 179 -8.09 8.96 6.10
N HIS A 180 -7.83 7.82 6.74
CA HIS A 180 -7.22 7.71 8.05
C HIS A 180 -7.81 8.71 9.04
N LEU A 181 -9.12 8.61 9.27
CA LEU A 181 -9.82 9.48 10.21
C LEU A 181 -9.31 9.26 11.64
N ASP A 182 -8.80 10.31 12.23
CA ASP A 182 -8.41 10.35 13.63
C ASP A 182 -9.43 11.12 14.47
N VAL A 183 -10.33 10.39 15.10
CA VAL A 183 -11.34 10.99 15.99
C VAL A 183 -10.73 11.67 17.23
N LYS A 184 -9.47 11.36 17.54
CA LYS A 184 -8.71 11.96 18.64
C LYS A 184 -7.85 13.16 18.20
N TYR A 185 -7.90 13.53 16.92
CA TYR A 185 -7.21 14.72 16.43
C TYR A 185 -7.70 15.99 17.14
N ILE A 186 -6.76 16.82 17.53
CA ILE A 186 -7.09 18.12 18.14
C ILE A 186 -6.34 19.26 17.43
N GLU A 187 -7.04 20.36 17.20
CA GLU A 187 -6.41 21.63 16.83
C GLU A 187 -5.51 22.14 17.96
N ASN A 188 -4.37 22.73 17.61
CA ASN A 188 -3.31 23.12 18.55
C ASN A 188 -2.65 21.93 19.27
N GLY A 189 -2.73 20.74 18.71
CA GLY A 189 -2.08 19.54 19.19
C GLY A 189 -0.57 19.52 18.93
N ALA A 190 0.12 18.61 19.62
CA ALA A 190 1.54 18.36 19.44
C ALA A 190 1.80 17.63 18.11
N VAL A 191 2.50 18.29 17.18
CA VAL A 191 2.83 17.73 15.86
C VAL A 191 4.05 16.81 15.88
N PHE A 192 4.82 16.85 16.97
CA PHE A 192 5.93 15.93 17.26
C PHE A 192 5.61 15.13 18.51
N CYS A 193 5.73 13.84 18.45
CA CYS A 193 5.43 12.91 19.52
C CYS A 193 6.17 11.58 19.30
N ASP A 194 6.21 10.73 20.34
CA ASP A 194 6.85 9.41 20.32
C ASP A 194 5.85 8.29 19.92
N GLU A 195 4.71 8.65 19.30
CA GLU A 195 3.70 7.70 18.84
C GLU A 195 3.65 7.65 17.30
N PRO A 196 3.09 6.59 16.71
CA PRO A 196 2.94 6.49 15.25
C PRO A 196 2.15 7.64 14.64
N ALA A 197 1.06 8.08 15.30
CA ALA A 197 0.28 9.25 14.90
C ALA A 197 0.31 10.32 16.00
N CYS A 198 0.57 11.55 15.62
CA CYS A 198 0.64 12.72 16.48
C CYS A 198 -0.66 13.54 16.44
N CYS A 199 -0.62 14.77 16.92
CA CYS A 199 -1.76 15.72 16.95
C CYS A 199 -2.94 15.31 17.84
N ARG A 200 -2.72 14.41 18.79
CA ARG A 200 -3.73 13.85 19.72
C ARG A 200 -3.67 14.43 21.12
N THR A 201 -2.59 15.09 21.46
CA THR A 201 -2.37 15.69 22.78
C THR A 201 -2.11 17.19 22.63
N PRO A 202 -2.48 18.03 23.61
CA PRO A 202 -2.20 19.46 23.55
C PRO A 202 -0.71 19.73 23.40
N ALA A 203 -0.34 20.62 22.49
CA ALA A 203 1.04 21.08 22.38
C ALA A 203 1.45 21.88 23.62
N SER A 204 2.75 21.83 23.98
CA SER A 204 3.30 22.68 25.01
C SER A 204 2.98 24.15 24.74
N ASN A 205 2.73 24.94 25.82
CA ASN A 205 2.53 26.37 25.69
C ASN A 205 3.72 27.13 25.08
N PHE A 206 4.90 26.52 25.12
CA PHE A 206 6.13 27.06 24.54
C PHE A 206 6.35 26.60 23.10
N SER A 207 5.56 25.65 22.61
CA SER A 207 5.67 25.20 21.21
C SER A 207 5.17 26.28 20.26
N ARG A 208 6.01 26.64 19.30
CA ARG A 208 5.66 27.55 18.20
C ARG A 208 4.93 26.81 17.07
N ILE A 209 5.11 25.50 17.00
CA ILE A 209 4.56 24.63 15.94
C ILE A 209 3.46 23.77 16.57
N LYS A 210 2.26 23.89 16.03
CA LYS A 210 1.05 23.19 16.50
C LYS A 210 0.20 22.79 15.30
N SER A 211 -0.61 21.75 15.45
CA SER A 211 -1.58 21.36 14.43
C SER A 211 -2.61 22.46 14.18
N GLY A 212 -3.03 22.59 12.94
CA GLY A 212 -4.05 23.55 12.54
C GLY A 212 -5.47 22.98 12.60
N LYS A 213 -6.43 23.75 12.14
CA LYS A 213 -7.83 23.34 12.04
C LYS A 213 -8.03 22.14 11.10
N PHE A 214 -7.34 22.13 9.96
CA PHE A 214 -7.51 21.13 8.90
C PHE A 214 -6.41 20.05 8.90
N GLY A 215 -5.47 20.07 9.80
CA GLY A 215 -4.35 19.13 9.85
C GLY A 215 -3.00 19.80 9.95
N TYR A 216 -1.95 19.03 9.80
CA TYR A 216 -0.57 19.51 9.73
C TYR A 216 0.29 18.56 8.89
N LEU A 217 1.29 19.12 8.18
CA LEU A 217 2.21 18.37 7.31
C LEU A 217 3.26 17.60 8.13
N ALA A 218 2.81 16.62 8.90
CA ALA A 218 3.63 15.74 9.73
C ALA A 218 2.91 14.39 9.91
N ARG A 219 3.25 13.65 10.99
CA ARG A 219 2.56 12.41 11.37
C ARG A 219 1.20 12.67 12.02
N CYS A 220 0.37 13.49 11.40
CA CYS A 220 -0.97 13.80 11.85
C CYS A 220 -1.98 13.27 10.85
N ASP A 221 -2.94 12.50 11.30
CA ASP A 221 -4.02 11.97 10.47
C ASP A 221 -5.18 12.96 10.30
N THR A 222 -6.19 12.57 9.55
CA THR A 222 -7.33 13.40 9.19
C THR A 222 -8.19 13.73 10.41
N GLY A 223 -8.35 15.01 10.73
CA GLY A 223 -9.33 15.48 11.70
C GLY A 223 -10.72 15.71 11.08
N LEU A 224 -11.74 15.80 11.93
CA LEU A 224 -13.13 15.98 11.50
C LEU A 224 -13.37 17.23 10.62
N GLU A 225 -12.66 18.33 10.88
CA GLU A 225 -12.83 19.56 10.08
C GLU A 225 -12.28 19.42 8.65
N LEU A 226 -11.20 18.66 8.48
CA LEU A 226 -10.69 18.31 7.15
C LEU A 226 -11.70 17.41 6.43
N LEU A 227 -12.20 16.35 7.10
CA LEU A 227 -13.18 15.43 6.52
C LEU A 227 -14.45 16.18 6.09
N LYS A 228 -15.00 17.08 6.92
CA LYS A 228 -16.15 17.92 6.55
C LYS A 228 -15.88 18.73 5.30
N SER A 229 -14.72 19.37 5.22
CA SER A 229 -14.35 20.18 4.05
C SER A 229 -14.23 19.34 2.76
N LEU A 230 -13.73 18.09 2.89
CA LEU A 230 -13.72 17.14 1.79
C LEU A 230 -15.14 16.83 1.32
N MET A 231 -16.04 16.43 2.23
CA MET A 231 -17.42 16.07 1.90
C MET A 231 -18.17 17.23 1.22
N ASP A 232 -17.97 18.47 1.69
CA ASP A 232 -18.54 19.66 1.05
C ASP A 232 -18.02 19.82 -0.38
N LYS A 233 -16.71 19.60 -0.59
CA LYS A 233 -16.12 19.70 -1.93
C LYS A 233 -16.59 18.58 -2.86
N LEU A 234 -16.67 17.34 -2.40
CA LEU A 234 -17.19 16.23 -3.20
C LEU A 234 -18.64 16.50 -3.65
N TYR A 235 -19.48 17.02 -2.75
CA TYR A 235 -20.86 17.36 -3.06
C TYR A 235 -20.97 18.50 -4.08
N GLU A 236 -20.10 19.52 -3.97
CA GLU A 236 -20.02 20.63 -4.94
C GLU A 236 -19.73 20.13 -6.38
N LEU A 237 -18.89 19.11 -6.52
CA LEU A 237 -18.45 18.55 -7.81
C LEU A 237 -19.52 17.72 -8.51
N LYS A 238 -20.55 17.28 -7.80
CA LYS A 238 -21.69 16.51 -8.34
C LYS A 238 -21.25 15.28 -9.15
N PRO A 239 -20.50 14.35 -8.58
CA PRO A 239 -20.09 13.14 -9.27
C PRO A 239 -21.30 12.25 -9.59
N ASP A 240 -21.19 11.44 -10.65
CA ASP A 240 -22.15 10.39 -10.97
C ASP A 240 -22.03 9.18 -10.04
N PHE A 241 -20.82 8.90 -9.54
CA PHE A 241 -20.53 7.89 -8.53
C PHE A 241 -19.16 8.11 -7.87
N ILE A 242 -18.95 7.44 -6.74
CA ILE A 242 -17.69 7.49 -5.96
C ILE A 242 -17.12 6.09 -5.83
N ILE A 243 -15.81 5.94 -6.00
CA ILE A 243 -15.04 4.79 -5.58
C ILE A 243 -14.22 5.16 -4.34
N TRP A 244 -14.25 4.27 -3.35
CA TRP A 244 -13.62 4.49 -2.05
C TRP A 244 -12.67 3.34 -1.76
N THR A 245 -11.37 3.59 -1.93
CA THR A 245 -10.36 2.53 -1.99
C THR A 245 -9.73 2.19 -0.63
N GLY A 246 -10.46 2.38 0.47
CA GLY A 246 -10.09 1.85 1.80
C GLY A 246 -9.21 2.77 2.65
N ASP A 247 -8.72 2.22 3.74
CA ASP A 247 -7.89 2.84 4.79
C ASP A 247 -8.56 4.03 5.48
N ASN A 248 -9.54 3.69 6.32
CA ASN A 248 -10.38 4.70 7.00
C ASN A 248 -9.89 5.07 8.40
N SER A 249 -9.25 4.15 9.11
CA SER A 249 -8.80 4.36 10.49
C SER A 249 -7.38 4.93 10.57
N ALA A 250 -7.12 5.65 11.66
CA ALA A 250 -5.86 6.33 11.90
C ALA A 250 -4.66 5.37 12.01
N HIS A 251 -3.45 5.88 11.72
CA HIS A 251 -2.19 5.14 11.82
C HIS A 251 -1.80 4.74 13.25
N ASN A 252 -2.55 5.14 14.26
CA ASN A 252 -2.20 4.84 15.63
C ASN A 252 -2.54 3.40 16.00
N SER A 253 -1.51 2.57 16.16
CA SER A 253 -1.64 1.20 16.67
C SER A 253 -1.51 1.11 18.21
N LYS A 254 -1.30 2.23 18.90
CA LYS A 254 -1.22 2.31 20.37
C LYS A 254 -2.55 2.78 20.94
N ASN A 255 -3.09 2.03 21.90
CA ASN A 255 -4.37 2.36 22.53
C ASN A 255 -5.52 2.56 21.53
N SER A 256 -5.55 1.76 20.48
CA SER A 256 -6.62 1.65 19.50
C SER A 256 -7.22 0.25 19.50
N SER A 257 -8.30 0.03 18.78
CA SER A 257 -8.98 -1.26 18.70
C SER A 257 -9.72 -1.42 17.37
N GLN A 258 -10.22 -2.63 17.11
CA GLN A 258 -11.05 -2.90 15.94
C GLN A 258 -12.35 -2.07 15.95
N GLU A 259 -12.91 -1.81 17.12
CA GLU A 259 -14.10 -0.98 17.30
C GLU A 259 -13.85 0.47 16.88
N GLU A 260 -12.66 1.01 17.18
CA GLU A 260 -12.27 2.37 16.71
C GLU A 260 -12.14 2.40 15.17
N ASN A 261 -11.72 1.30 14.52
CA ASN A 261 -11.69 1.21 13.07
C ASN A 261 -13.10 1.23 12.47
N TYR A 262 -14.03 0.49 13.07
CA TYR A 262 -15.45 0.54 12.67
C TYR A 262 -16.03 1.94 12.87
N GLU A 263 -15.79 2.57 14.03
CA GLU A 263 -16.26 3.92 14.33
C GLU A 263 -15.76 4.94 13.29
N ALA A 264 -14.48 4.91 12.93
CA ALA A 264 -13.92 5.78 11.92
C ALA A 264 -14.63 5.59 10.56
N THR A 265 -14.85 4.35 10.14
CA THR A 265 -15.53 4.03 8.88
C THR A 265 -17.00 4.48 8.91
N ILE A 266 -17.70 4.27 10.02
CA ILE A 266 -19.10 4.71 10.22
C ILE A 266 -19.18 6.24 10.08
N ILE A 267 -18.29 7.00 10.73
CA ILE A 267 -18.28 8.47 10.63
C ILE A 267 -18.09 8.94 9.20
N VAL A 268 -17.16 8.32 8.46
CA VAL A 268 -16.94 8.66 7.04
C VAL A 268 -18.19 8.36 6.22
N LYS A 269 -18.81 7.18 6.42
CA LYS A 269 -20.05 6.79 5.74
C LYS A 269 -21.20 7.74 6.06
N ASP A 270 -21.41 8.05 7.34
CA ASP A 270 -22.50 8.93 7.77
C ASP A 270 -22.36 10.33 7.15
N MET A 271 -21.15 10.86 7.03
CA MET A 271 -20.90 12.14 6.38
C MET A 271 -21.15 12.09 4.86
N LEU A 272 -20.83 10.98 4.19
CA LEU A 272 -21.18 10.76 2.78
C LEU A 272 -22.70 10.68 2.62
N ASP A 273 -23.39 9.93 3.48
CA ASP A 273 -24.85 9.81 3.46
C ASP A 273 -25.55 11.15 3.72
N GLU A 274 -25.05 11.93 4.68
CA GLU A 274 -25.56 13.27 4.97
C GLU A 274 -25.51 14.20 3.74
N ARG A 275 -24.44 14.10 2.92
CA ARG A 275 -24.25 14.94 1.75
C ARG A 275 -24.99 14.44 0.52
N PHE A 276 -24.93 13.15 0.26
CA PHE A 276 -25.45 12.55 -0.97
C PHE A 276 -26.83 11.93 -0.82
N ASN A 277 -27.28 11.67 0.41
CA ASN A 277 -28.58 11.05 0.71
C ASN A 277 -28.84 9.79 -0.16
N LEU A 278 -27.79 8.95 -0.33
CA LEU A 278 -27.79 7.75 -1.18
C LEU A 278 -28.24 8.00 -2.65
N SER A 279 -28.08 9.24 -3.12
CA SER A 279 -28.54 9.63 -4.47
C SER A 279 -27.58 9.22 -5.60
N ILE A 280 -26.35 8.88 -5.25
CA ILE A 280 -25.32 8.39 -6.17
C ILE A 280 -24.72 7.08 -5.64
N PRO A 281 -24.29 6.17 -6.53
CA PRO A 281 -23.58 4.97 -6.11
C PRO A 281 -22.22 5.29 -5.48
N ILE A 282 -21.90 4.53 -4.40
CA ILE A 282 -20.60 4.55 -3.73
C ILE A 282 -20.12 3.11 -3.64
N TYR A 283 -18.87 2.85 -4.03
CA TYR A 283 -18.28 1.51 -4.09
C TYR A 283 -17.07 1.44 -3.14
N PRO A 284 -17.26 0.95 -1.89
CA PRO A 284 -16.18 0.85 -0.91
C PRO A 284 -15.35 -0.41 -1.12
N ALA A 285 -14.03 -0.30 -0.89
CA ALA A 285 -13.10 -1.40 -0.73
C ALA A 285 -12.52 -1.40 0.70
N LEU A 286 -12.02 -2.55 1.14
CA LEU A 286 -11.22 -2.65 2.35
C LEU A 286 -9.77 -2.28 2.05
N GLY A 287 -9.12 -1.54 2.96
CA GLY A 287 -7.68 -1.36 2.98
C GLY A 287 -7.05 -2.17 4.12
N ASN A 288 -5.75 -2.04 4.30
CA ASN A 288 -5.05 -2.82 5.34
C ASN A 288 -5.25 -2.26 6.75
N HIS A 289 -5.75 -1.03 6.88
CA HIS A 289 -6.13 -0.43 8.17
C HIS A 289 -7.55 -0.76 8.61
N GLU A 290 -8.33 -1.46 7.83
CA GLU A 290 -9.64 -1.95 8.26
C GLU A 290 -9.54 -3.09 9.27
N VAL A 291 -8.40 -3.75 9.39
CA VAL A 291 -8.12 -4.71 10.46
C VAL A 291 -7.24 -4.09 11.56
N PHE A 292 -7.44 -4.48 12.81
CA PHE A 292 -6.60 -4.04 13.92
C PHE A 292 -5.84 -5.23 14.56
N PRO A 293 -4.51 -5.12 14.75
CA PRO A 293 -3.63 -4.08 14.18
C PRO A 293 -3.63 -4.18 12.64
N ALA A 294 -3.29 -3.08 11.96
CA ALA A 294 -3.23 -3.10 10.50
C ALA A 294 -2.32 -4.24 9.99
N ASP A 295 -2.59 -4.75 8.79
CA ASP A 295 -1.87 -5.91 8.19
C ASP A 295 -1.97 -7.22 9.02
N ALA A 296 -2.92 -7.36 9.94
CA ALA A 296 -3.02 -8.54 10.81
C ALA A 296 -4.27 -9.42 10.54
N TYR A 297 -4.84 -9.33 9.34
CA TYR A 297 -5.96 -10.17 8.95
C TYR A 297 -5.59 -11.65 8.94
N ILE A 298 -6.32 -12.47 9.71
CA ILE A 298 -6.01 -13.90 9.83
C ILE A 298 -6.67 -14.80 8.77
N GLY A 299 -7.42 -14.22 7.84
CA GLY A 299 -8.03 -14.93 6.71
C GLY A 299 -9.27 -15.78 7.06
N SER A 300 -9.75 -15.72 8.30
CA SER A 300 -10.93 -16.49 8.76
C SER A 300 -11.84 -15.69 9.70
N GLU A 301 -11.64 -14.38 9.79
CA GLU A 301 -12.40 -13.47 10.66
C GLU A 301 -13.73 -13.10 10.02
N LYS A 302 -14.71 -13.98 10.21
CA LYS A 302 -16.07 -13.72 9.70
C LYS A 302 -16.68 -12.48 10.33
N GLU A 303 -16.47 -12.26 11.63
CA GLU A 303 -17.01 -11.13 12.37
C GLU A 303 -16.55 -9.79 11.78
N LEU A 304 -15.26 -9.68 11.39
CA LEU A 304 -14.73 -8.50 10.74
C LEU A 304 -15.49 -8.14 9.46
N LEU A 305 -15.63 -9.12 8.55
CA LEU A 305 -16.29 -8.91 7.27
C LEU A 305 -17.80 -8.71 7.41
N GLU A 306 -18.43 -9.37 8.39
CA GLU A 306 -19.85 -9.21 8.70
C GLU A 306 -20.15 -7.79 9.20
N GLU A 307 -19.32 -7.24 10.09
CA GLU A 307 -19.47 -5.86 10.59
C GLU A 307 -19.27 -4.83 9.48
N TYR A 308 -18.22 -4.94 8.66
CA TYR A 308 -18.05 -4.03 7.51
C TYR A 308 -19.19 -4.18 6.48
N ALA A 309 -19.72 -5.39 6.28
CA ALA A 309 -20.87 -5.58 5.40
C ALA A 309 -22.12 -4.86 5.93
N GLU A 310 -22.37 -4.88 7.23
CA GLU A 310 -23.48 -4.12 7.82
C GLU A 310 -23.23 -2.60 7.76
N ILE A 311 -21.99 -2.14 7.98
CA ILE A 311 -21.62 -0.72 7.82
C ILE A 311 -21.91 -0.25 6.40
N PHE A 312 -21.47 -1.00 5.38
CA PHE A 312 -21.62 -0.62 3.97
C PHE A 312 -22.93 -1.07 3.33
N LYS A 313 -23.87 -1.60 4.08
CA LYS A 313 -25.09 -2.28 3.58
C LYS A 313 -25.85 -1.48 2.52
N ASP A 314 -26.01 -0.18 2.74
CA ASP A 314 -26.73 0.70 1.83
C ASP A 314 -25.99 0.99 0.51
N TYR A 315 -24.73 0.59 0.41
CA TYR A 315 -23.88 0.75 -0.77
C TYR A 315 -23.79 -0.50 -1.63
N PHE A 316 -24.47 -1.59 -1.25
CA PHE A 316 -24.64 -2.77 -2.09
C PHE A 316 -26.00 -2.71 -2.79
N TYR A 317 -25.98 -2.60 -4.11
CA TYR A 317 -27.20 -2.45 -4.93
C TYR A 317 -27.71 -3.81 -5.42
N GLU A 318 -26.91 -4.87 -5.31
CA GLU A 318 -27.25 -6.25 -5.62
C GLU A 318 -27.05 -7.14 -4.36
N GLU A 319 -28.05 -7.94 -4.00
CA GLU A 319 -27.98 -8.88 -2.86
C GLU A 319 -26.74 -9.77 -2.91
N GLN A 320 -26.36 -10.17 -4.12
CA GLN A 320 -25.19 -11.02 -4.34
C GLN A 320 -23.87 -10.29 -4.01
N ALA A 321 -23.81 -8.98 -4.22
CA ALA A 321 -22.65 -8.16 -3.84
C ALA A 321 -22.50 -8.11 -2.32
N TYR A 322 -23.59 -7.84 -1.59
CA TYR A 322 -23.63 -7.87 -0.13
C TYR A 322 -23.18 -9.22 0.44
N GLU A 323 -23.79 -10.32 -0.02
CA GLU A 323 -23.44 -11.66 0.46
C GLU A 323 -22.01 -12.08 0.11
N SER A 324 -21.48 -11.64 -1.04
CA SER A 324 -20.08 -11.86 -1.43
C SER A 324 -19.14 -11.10 -0.52
N PHE A 325 -19.38 -9.80 -0.32
CA PHE A 325 -18.56 -8.97 0.56
C PHE A 325 -18.59 -9.48 2.01
N LYS A 326 -19.78 -9.77 2.55
CA LYS A 326 -19.97 -10.30 3.89
C LYS A 326 -19.17 -11.58 4.16
N LYS A 327 -19.02 -12.41 3.14
CA LYS A 327 -18.32 -13.69 3.27
C LYS A 327 -16.83 -13.61 2.96
N TYR A 328 -16.44 -12.77 2.02
CA TYR A 328 -15.11 -12.81 1.42
C TYR A 328 -14.38 -11.45 1.39
N GLY A 329 -15.09 -10.35 1.63
CA GLY A 329 -14.54 -8.98 1.54
C GLY A 329 -14.40 -8.44 0.11
N TYR A 330 -14.68 -9.24 -0.92
CA TYR A 330 -14.71 -8.84 -2.32
C TYR A 330 -16.11 -8.97 -2.92
N TYR A 331 -16.40 -8.17 -3.96
CA TYR A 331 -17.71 -8.21 -4.62
C TYR A 331 -17.69 -7.64 -6.03
N THR A 332 -18.79 -7.81 -6.75
CA THR A 332 -19.00 -7.19 -8.05
C THR A 332 -20.47 -6.84 -8.25
N GLU A 333 -20.72 -5.72 -8.91
CA GLU A 333 -22.06 -5.29 -9.29
C GLU A 333 -22.03 -4.36 -10.51
N LYS A 334 -23.19 -4.13 -11.13
CA LYS A 334 -23.28 -3.25 -12.29
C LYS A 334 -23.53 -1.80 -11.88
N TYR A 335 -22.87 -0.88 -12.55
CA TYR A 335 -23.19 0.55 -12.42
C TYR A 335 -24.52 0.84 -13.10
N ASN A 336 -25.55 1.16 -12.31
CA ASN A 336 -26.87 1.63 -12.79
C ASN A 336 -27.46 0.85 -13.99
N ASN A 337 -27.33 -0.48 -13.99
CA ASN A 337 -27.77 -1.32 -15.10
C ASN A 337 -27.15 -0.99 -16.47
N THR A 338 -26.01 -0.34 -16.49
CA THR A 338 -25.21 -0.11 -17.71
C THR A 338 -24.34 -1.32 -18.07
N ASN A 339 -23.54 -1.19 -19.10
CA ASN A 339 -22.51 -2.18 -19.45
C ASN A 339 -21.18 -1.99 -18.68
N LEU A 340 -21.17 -1.23 -17.58
CA LEU A 340 -20.03 -1.10 -16.67
C LEU A 340 -20.22 -1.98 -15.46
N ARG A 341 -19.27 -2.87 -15.24
CA ARG A 341 -19.16 -3.72 -14.04
C ARG A 341 -18.07 -3.18 -13.13
N ILE A 342 -18.44 -2.92 -11.89
CA ILE A 342 -17.51 -2.60 -10.82
C ILE A 342 -17.10 -3.91 -10.17
N VAL A 343 -15.80 -4.12 -10.01
CA VAL A 343 -15.19 -5.30 -9.37
C VAL A 343 -14.27 -4.81 -8.29
N VAL A 344 -14.55 -5.20 -7.06
CA VAL A 344 -13.82 -4.78 -5.86
C VAL A 344 -13.13 -5.99 -5.24
N LEU A 345 -11.82 -5.89 -5.04
CA LEU A 345 -10.99 -6.93 -4.43
C LEU A 345 -10.86 -6.72 -2.92
N ASN A 346 -10.41 -7.77 -2.25
CA ASN A 346 -10.05 -7.75 -0.84
C ASN A 346 -8.52 -7.81 -0.70
N CYS A 347 -7.87 -6.66 -0.58
CA CYS A 347 -6.41 -6.57 -0.46
C CYS A 347 -5.84 -7.39 0.72
N LEU A 348 -6.60 -7.61 1.77
CA LEU A 348 -6.16 -8.27 3.00
C LEU A 348 -5.70 -9.71 2.78
N VAL A 349 -6.24 -10.41 1.76
CA VAL A 349 -5.91 -11.82 1.48
C VAL A 349 -4.64 -11.98 0.65
N CYS A 350 -4.15 -10.88 0.06
CA CYS A 350 -2.93 -10.83 -0.75
C CYS A 350 -1.82 -9.97 -0.13
N ASP A 351 -2.02 -9.49 1.09
CA ASP A 351 -1.11 -8.60 1.78
C ASP A 351 0.23 -9.28 2.10
N SER A 352 1.31 -8.77 1.48
CA SER A 352 2.68 -9.27 1.70
C SER A 352 3.25 -8.88 3.08
N TRP A 353 2.59 -7.98 3.79
CA TRP A 353 2.99 -7.54 5.12
C TRP A 353 2.19 -8.22 6.23
N ASN A 354 1.18 -8.97 5.83
CA ASN A 354 0.38 -9.77 6.74
C ASN A 354 1.10 -11.08 7.09
N PHE A 355 1.59 -11.16 8.31
CA PHE A 355 2.34 -12.34 8.78
C PHE A 355 1.55 -13.64 8.70
N TYR A 356 0.23 -13.61 8.87
CA TYR A 356 -0.60 -14.82 8.79
C TYR A 356 -0.77 -15.30 7.34
N ILE A 357 -0.90 -14.36 6.41
CA ILE A 357 -0.98 -14.67 4.97
C ILE A 357 0.39 -15.20 4.51
N VAL A 358 1.48 -14.51 4.80
CA VAL A 358 2.85 -14.96 4.48
C VAL A 358 3.15 -16.33 5.11
N ALA A 359 2.62 -16.63 6.28
CA ALA A 359 2.73 -17.95 6.90
C ALA A 359 1.92 -19.07 6.20
N GLY A 360 1.23 -18.77 5.09
CA GLY A 360 0.60 -19.77 4.23
C GLY A 360 -0.89 -19.95 4.38
N ARG A 361 -1.59 -18.91 4.79
CA ARG A 361 -3.06 -18.90 4.77
C ARG A 361 -3.62 -18.38 3.42
N HIS A 362 -3.08 -18.92 2.31
CA HIS A 362 -3.35 -18.45 0.95
C HIS A 362 -4.68 -18.95 0.35
N GLN A 363 -5.50 -19.71 1.07
CA GLN A 363 -6.72 -20.27 0.50
C GLN A 363 -7.72 -19.17 0.12
N ALA A 364 -7.83 -18.11 0.93
CA ALA A 364 -8.71 -16.97 0.65
C ALA A 364 -8.30 -16.24 -0.63
N ALA A 365 -6.99 -16.05 -0.84
CA ALA A 365 -6.45 -15.48 -2.08
C ALA A 365 -6.76 -16.37 -3.30
N LYS A 366 -6.61 -17.70 -3.17
CA LYS A 366 -6.98 -18.63 -4.27
C LYS A 366 -8.45 -18.54 -4.62
N ASP A 367 -9.33 -18.50 -3.61
CA ASP A 367 -10.78 -18.41 -3.81
C ASP A 367 -11.13 -17.09 -4.52
N GLU A 368 -10.48 -15.98 -4.17
CA GLU A 368 -10.67 -14.69 -4.83
C GLU A 368 -10.29 -14.74 -6.31
N PHE A 369 -9.12 -15.31 -6.67
CA PHE A 369 -8.71 -15.41 -8.07
C PHE A 369 -9.57 -16.37 -8.89
N ILE A 370 -10.10 -17.45 -8.30
CA ILE A 370 -11.08 -18.33 -8.93
C ILE A 370 -12.39 -17.56 -9.20
N TRP A 371 -12.84 -16.77 -8.25
CA TRP A 371 -14.00 -15.92 -8.39
C TRP A 371 -13.77 -14.83 -9.43
N LEU A 372 -12.65 -14.11 -9.37
CA LEU A 372 -12.30 -13.01 -10.27
C LEU A 372 -12.26 -13.47 -11.74
N GLU A 373 -11.65 -14.63 -12.01
CA GLU A 373 -11.65 -15.21 -13.35
C GLU A 373 -13.09 -15.48 -13.86
N LYS A 374 -13.97 -15.99 -13.00
CA LYS A 374 -15.39 -16.22 -13.37
C LYS A 374 -16.11 -14.91 -13.67
N VAL A 375 -15.88 -13.87 -12.87
CA VAL A 375 -16.46 -12.53 -13.09
C VAL A 375 -16.00 -11.97 -14.44
N PHE A 376 -14.71 -12.01 -14.74
CA PHE A 376 -14.17 -11.47 -16.00
C PHE A 376 -14.68 -12.25 -17.23
N ARG A 377 -14.77 -13.58 -17.14
CA ARG A 377 -15.33 -14.41 -18.21
C ARG A 377 -16.84 -14.16 -18.41
N GLN A 378 -17.56 -13.88 -17.34
CA GLN A 378 -18.98 -13.54 -17.46
C GLN A 378 -19.16 -12.15 -18.06
N ALA A 379 -18.36 -11.16 -17.64
CA ALA A 379 -18.36 -9.83 -18.22
C ALA A 379 -18.02 -9.87 -19.74
N GLU A 380 -17.05 -10.70 -20.15
CA GLU A 380 -16.73 -10.91 -21.56
C GLU A 380 -17.93 -11.44 -22.34
N LYS A 381 -18.64 -12.39 -21.79
CA LYS A 381 -19.82 -12.99 -22.41
C LYS A 381 -20.99 -12.02 -22.52
N ASP A 382 -21.17 -11.19 -21.51
CA ASP A 382 -22.27 -10.23 -21.42
C ASP A 382 -21.97 -8.91 -22.14
N GLY A 383 -20.74 -8.72 -22.64
CA GLY A 383 -20.31 -7.49 -23.32
C GLY A 383 -20.15 -6.31 -22.37
N GLU A 384 -19.70 -6.57 -21.14
CA GLU A 384 -19.49 -5.57 -20.11
C GLU A 384 -18.05 -5.10 -20.07
N TYR A 385 -17.84 -3.84 -19.71
CA TYR A 385 -16.54 -3.28 -19.37
C TYR A 385 -16.32 -3.36 -17.86
N ILE A 386 -15.07 -3.33 -17.42
CA ILE A 386 -14.69 -3.55 -16.03
C ILE A 386 -13.91 -2.36 -15.49
N TYR A 387 -14.32 -1.86 -14.32
CA TYR A 387 -13.49 -1.09 -13.43
C TYR A 387 -13.09 -1.99 -12.27
N LEU A 388 -11.78 -2.16 -12.10
CA LEU A 388 -11.19 -2.94 -11.02
C LEU A 388 -10.76 -1.99 -9.90
N ILE A 389 -11.17 -2.29 -8.68
CA ILE A 389 -10.88 -1.53 -7.48
C ILE A 389 -10.15 -2.44 -6.50
N ASP A 390 -9.02 -1.99 -6.02
CA ASP A 390 -8.23 -2.64 -4.97
C ASP A 390 -7.66 -1.54 -4.08
N HIS A 391 -7.26 -1.87 -2.86
CA HIS A 391 -6.51 -0.91 -2.07
C HIS A 391 -5.03 -0.94 -2.45
N PHE A 392 -4.45 -2.12 -2.63
CA PHE A 392 -3.04 -2.25 -3.00
C PHE A 392 -2.81 -2.06 -4.50
N PRO A 393 -1.77 -1.32 -4.89
CA PRO A 393 -1.34 -1.30 -6.29
C PRO A 393 -0.72 -2.64 -6.71
N LEU A 394 -0.85 -2.96 -8.02
CA LEU A 394 -0.33 -4.20 -8.59
C LEU A 394 1.18 -4.33 -8.44
N ASN A 395 1.89 -3.25 -8.71
CA ASN A 395 3.35 -3.22 -8.71
C ASN A 395 3.89 -2.78 -7.34
N GLY A 396 5.08 -3.26 -7.01
CA GLY A 396 5.72 -2.95 -5.74
C GLY A 396 5.72 -4.14 -4.79
N ASN A 397 5.82 -3.86 -3.50
CA ASN A 397 6.00 -4.84 -2.44
C ASN A 397 4.77 -5.00 -1.52
N PHE A 398 3.59 -4.66 -2.03
CA PHE A 398 2.38 -4.65 -1.21
C PHE A 398 1.58 -5.94 -1.30
N GLN A 399 1.64 -6.61 -2.45
CA GLN A 399 0.96 -7.88 -2.67
C GLN A 399 1.94 -9.06 -2.70
N LEU A 400 1.48 -10.23 -2.30
CA LEU A 400 2.21 -11.48 -2.53
C LEU A 400 2.50 -11.66 -4.02
N THR A 401 3.69 -12.16 -4.35
CA THR A 401 4.13 -12.36 -5.74
C THR A 401 3.12 -13.19 -6.55
N GLU A 402 2.59 -14.26 -5.96
CA GLU A 402 1.59 -15.10 -6.63
C GLU A 402 0.27 -14.37 -6.91
N CYS A 403 -0.16 -13.48 -6.02
CA CYS A 403 -1.34 -12.65 -6.25
C CYS A 403 -1.12 -11.67 -7.41
N ALA A 404 -0.01 -10.92 -7.36
CA ALA A 404 0.34 -9.95 -8.38
C ALA A 404 0.47 -10.61 -9.77
N GLN A 405 1.11 -11.78 -9.85
CA GLN A 405 1.27 -12.51 -11.11
C GLN A 405 -0.07 -13.03 -11.66
N ARG A 406 -0.95 -13.55 -10.81
CA ARG A 406 -2.29 -14.00 -11.24
C ARG A 406 -3.15 -12.84 -11.69
N LEU A 407 -3.16 -11.74 -10.95
CA LEU A 407 -3.90 -10.55 -11.33
C LEU A 407 -3.41 -10.03 -12.67
N ARG A 408 -2.11 -9.97 -12.88
CA ARG A 408 -1.51 -9.56 -14.14
C ARG A 408 -1.90 -10.47 -15.30
N ALA A 409 -1.94 -11.80 -15.11
CA ALA A 409 -2.39 -12.73 -16.14
C ALA A 409 -3.87 -12.50 -16.53
N LEU A 410 -4.73 -12.19 -15.55
CA LEU A 410 -6.13 -11.83 -15.80
C LEU A 410 -6.25 -10.49 -16.52
N LEU A 411 -5.52 -9.47 -16.10
CA LEU A 411 -5.51 -8.16 -16.74
C LEU A 411 -5.00 -8.25 -18.19
N ASP A 412 -3.99 -9.10 -18.45
CA ASP A 412 -3.50 -9.39 -19.79
C ASP A 412 -4.56 -10.10 -20.64
N ARG A 413 -5.23 -11.12 -20.09
CA ARG A 413 -6.26 -11.87 -20.83
C ARG A 413 -7.46 -11.02 -21.23
N PHE A 414 -7.83 -10.06 -20.39
CA PHE A 414 -9.04 -9.25 -20.52
C PHE A 414 -8.76 -7.75 -20.74
N ASP A 415 -7.59 -7.41 -21.27
CA ASP A 415 -7.12 -6.04 -21.47
C ASP A 415 -8.09 -5.13 -22.21
N TYR A 416 -8.83 -5.70 -23.16
CA TYR A 416 -9.84 -4.96 -23.93
C TYR A 416 -11.17 -4.74 -23.18
N LEU A 417 -11.40 -5.36 -22.03
CA LEU A 417 -12.58 -5.14 -21.18
C LEU A 417 -12.27 -4.24 -19.98
N VAL A 418 -11.07 -4.37 -19.39
CA VAL A 418 -10.69 -3.58 -18.21
C VAL A 418 -10.37 -2.15 -18.64
N ARG A 419 -11.20 -1.20 -18.24
CA ARG A 419 -11.09 0.21 -18.59
C ARG A 419 -10.30 1.03 -17.60
N GLY A 420 -10.21 0.60 -16.35
CA GLY A 420 -9.42 1.23 -15.29
C GLY A 420 -9.12 0.27 -14.16
N TYR A 421 -7.98 0.44 -13.52
CA TYR A 421 -7.60 -0.20 -12.27
C TYR A 421 -7.23 0.89 -11.27
N PHE A 422 -7.87 0.91 -10.10
CA PHE A 422 -7.80 1.99 -9.14
C PHE A 422 -7.33 1.49 -7.79
N SER A 423 -6.34 2.17 -7.21
CA SER A 423 -5.76 1.79 -5.91
C SER A 423 -5.33 3.02 -5.09
N GLY A 424 -4.92 2.79 -3.83
CA GLY A 424 -4.44 3.78 -2.88
C GLY A 424 -3.16 3.34 -2.20
N HIS A 425 -3.15 3.31 -0.86
CA HIS A 425 -2.14 2.73 0.03
C HIS A 425 -0.78 3.45 0.08
N THR A 426 -0.23 3.87 -1.05
CA THR A 426 1.14 4.41 -1.09
C THR A 426 1.26 5.81 -0.52
N HIS A 427 0.13 6.49 -0.35
CA HIS A 427 0.06 7.92 -0.02
C HIS A 427 0.79 8.80 -1.05
N LEU A 428 0.90 8.33 -2.30
CA LEU A 428 1.54 9.04 -3.40
C LEU A 428 0.50 9.33 -4.49
N ASP A 429 0.71 10.45 -5.17
CA ASP A 429 0.06 10.76 -6.43
C ASP A 429 0.83 10.06 -7.54
N ASP A 430 0.36 8.88 -7.97
CA ASP A 430 1.12 8.02 -8.87
C ASP A 430 0.24 7.28 -9.89
N ILE A 431 0.88 6.73 -10.91
CA ILE A 431 0.34 5.75 -11.85
C ILE A 431 1.38 4.66 -12.09
N SER A 432 0.94 3.41 -12.24
CA SER A 432 1.85 2.35 -12.64
C SER A 432 1.37 1.60 -13.88
N PRO A 433 2.30 1.11 -14.75
CA PRO A 433 1.93 0.40 -15.95
C PRO A 433 1.47 -1.02 -15.61
N VAL A 434 0.37 -1.45 -16.24
CA VAL A 434 0.00 -2.86 -16.31
C VAL A 434 0.56 -3.40 -17.61
N LYS A 435 1.47 -4.39 -17.53
CA LYS A 435 2.13 -4.99 -18.67
C LYS A 435 1.56 -6.38 -18.98
N THR A 436 1.72 -6.87 -20.21
CA THR A 436 1.42 -8.26 -20.54
C THR A 436 2.24 -9.22 -19.68
N TYR A 437 1.74 -10.45 -19.49
CA TYR A 437 2.42 -11.44 -18.65
C TYR A 437 3.72 -11.96 -19.27
N PHE A 438 3.71 -12.28 -20.57
CA PHE A 438 4.88 -12.79 -21.30
C PHE A 438 5.57 -11.70 -22.11
N GLU A 439 6.86 -11.91 -22.40
CA GLU A 439 7.64 -11.07 -23.31
C GLU A 439 7.13 -11.03 -24.76
N PRO A 440 7.27 -9.93 -25.49
CA PRO A 440 7.69 -8.60 -25.00
C PRO A 440 6.60 -8.02 -24.11
N LYS A 441 6.89 -7.36 -23.01
CA LYS A 441 5.91 -6.89 -22.04
C LYS A 441 5.33 -5.49 -22.39
N PRO A 442 4.54 -5.31 -23.47
CA PRO A 442 3.91 -4.04 -23.77
C PRO A 442 2.93 -3.63 -22.66
N ILE A 443 2.78 -2.34 -22.48
CA ILE A 443 1.82 -1.76 -21.53
C ILE A 443 0.42 -1.91 -22.11
N ILE A 444 -0.51 -2.42 -21.34
CA ILE A 444 -1.89 -2.72 -21.72
C ILE A 444 -2.94 -1.94 -20.93
N ASN A 445 -2.57 -1.42 -19.77
CA ASN A 445 -3.45 -0.62 -18.91
C ASN A 445 -2.64 0.25 -17.95
N ILE A 446 -3.36 1.04 -17.15
CA ILE A 446 -2.81 1.85 -16.07
C ILE A 446 -3.46 1.41 -14.76
N ASN A 447 -2.66 1.23 -13.72
CA ASN A 447 -3.11 1.25 -12.34
C ASN A 447 -3.01 2.71 -11.84
N TYR A 448 -4.14 3.32 -11.54
CA TYR A 448 -4.25 4.67 -11.03
C TYR A 448 -4.17 4.66 -9.51
N ILE A 449 -3.05 5.11 -8.97
CA ILE A 449 -2.76 5.15 -7.53
C ILE A 449 -3.10 6.56 -7.04
N ALA A 450 -4.21 6.71 -6.32
CA ALA A 450 -4.63 8.02 -5.88
C ALA A 450 -3.84 8.47 -4.64
N PRO A 451 -3.55 9.78 -4.52
CA PRO A 451 -2.96 10.33 -3.31
C PRO A 451 -3.96 10.36 -2.15
N PRO A 452 -3.48 10.40 -0.89
CA PRO A 452 -4.29 10.23 0.29
C PRO A 452 -5.12 11.47 0.62
N VAL A 453 -6.22 11.26 1.34
CA VAL A 453 -6.92 12.35 2.04
C VAL A 453 -6.15 12.75 3.30
N THR A 454 -5.54 11.79 4.01
CA THR A 454 -4.77 12.08 5.21
C THR A 454 -3.54 12.94 4.93
N PRO A 455 -3.22 13.91 5.82
CA PRO A 455 -1.94 14.61 5.74
C PRO A 455 -0.72 13.74 6.08
N TYR A 456 -0.91 12.58 6.68
CA TYR A 456 0.16 11.67 7.11
C TYR A 456 0.88 11.03 5.89
N PRO A 457 2.21 10.94 5.87
CA PRO A 457 3.22 11.48 6.78
C PRO A 457 3.84 12.81 6.32
N GLY A 458 3.05 13.84 6.12
CA GLY A 458 3.50 15.17 5.69
C GLY A 458 3.11 15.52 4.26
N ARG A 459 1.89 15.13 3.84
CA ARG A 459 1.34 15.39 2.50
C ARG A 459 0.13 16.32 2.57
N ASN A 460 -0.11 17.05 1.49
CA ASN A 460 -1.34 17.81 1.38
C ASN A 460 -2.50 16.88 1.02
N PRO A 461 -3.66 17.00 1.71
CA PRO A 461 -4.86 16.22 1.42
C PRO A 461 -5.26 16.30 -0.04
N SER A 462 -5.65 15.18 -0.63
CA SER A 462 -5.90 15.09 -2.08
C SER A 462 -6.97 14.06 -2.41
N PHE A 463 -7.57 14.17 -3.60
CA PHE A 463 -8.46 13.19 -4.22
C PHE A 463 -8.49 13.39 -5.74
N ARG A 464 -9.02 12.42 -6.51
CA ARG A 464 -9.14 12.53 -7.97
C ARG A 464 -10.56 12.54 -8.45
N GLN A 465 -10.84 13.32 -9.53
CA GLN A 465 -12.07 13.23 -10.31
C GLN A 465 -11.73 12.78 -11.72
N PHE A 466 -12.26 11.62 -12.12
CA PHE A 466 -12.12 11.08 -13.47
C PHE A 466 -13.27 11.53 -14.37
N ILE A 467 -12.96 11.78 -15.64
CA ILE A 467 -13.89 12.08 -16.72
C ILE A 467 -13.95 10.84 -17.62
N ILE A 468 -15.13 10.31 -17.85
CA ILE A 468 -15.38 9.00 -18.46
C ILE A 468 -16.28 9.17 -19.68
N ASP A 469 -15.96 8.49 -20.76
CA ASP A 469 -16.85 8.29 -21.90
C ASP A 469 -17.98 7.32 -21.51
N SER A 470 -19.22 7.81 -21.53
CA SER A 470 -20.37 7.02 -21.07
C SER A 470 -20.70 5.81 -21.96
N ASN A 471 -20.25 5.78 -23.21
CA ASN A 471 -20.48 4.67 -24.14
C ASN A 471 -19.41 3.59 -24.00
N THR A 472 -18.14 3.93 -24.15
CA THR A 472 -17.02 3.00 -24.16
C THR A 472 -16.43 2.73 -22.79
N LYS A 473 -16.83 3.52 -21.76
CA LYS A 473 -16.29 3.47 -20.40
C LYS A 473 -14.78 3.74 -20.31
N ASN A 474 -14.17 4.25 -21.38
CA ASN A 474 -12.78 4.69 -21.33
C ASN A 474 -12.62 5.94 -20.48
N LEU A 475 -11.50 6.04 -19.80
CA LEU A 475 -11.12 7.26 -19.09
C LEU A 475 -10.62 8.29 -20.11
N ILE A 476 -11.25 9.46 -20.14
CA ILE A 476 -10.84 10.57 -21.00
C ILE A 476 -9.71 11.34 -20.33
N ASP A 477 -9.93 11.76 -19.09
CA ASP A 477 -9.00 12.58 -18.31
C ASP A 477 -9.22 12.34 -16.81
N TYR A 478 -8.34 12.88 -15.97
CA TYR A 478 -8.63 13.12 -14.56
C TYR A 478 -8.10 14.46 -14.08
N GLU A 479 -8.79 15.02 -13.12
CA GLU A 479 -8.44 16.24 -12.39
C GLU A 479 -7.89 15.85 -11.01
N GLN A 480 -6.67 16.28 -10.71
CA GLN A 480 -6.07 16.06 -9.40
C GLN A 480 -6.41 17.22 -8.47
N TYR A 481 -7.23 16.96 -7.46
CA TYR A 481 -7.59 17.94 -6.43
C TYR A 481 -6.65 17.85 -5.24
N ARG A 482 -6.36 19.01 -4.66
CA ARG A 482 -5.51 19.14 -3.47
C ARG A 482 -6.01 20.28 -2.57
N LEU A 483 -5.77 20.13 -1.26
CA LEU A 483 -5.90 21.18 -0.27
C LEU A 483 -4.51 21.67 0.17
N ASN A 484 -4.21 22.96 0.03
CA ASN A 484 -3.02 23.53 0.65
C ASN A 484 -3.27 23.73 2.15
N LEU A 485 -2.75 22.83 2.98
CA LEU A 485 -2.96 22.86 4.43
C LEU A 485 -2.44 24.13 5.08
N THR A 486 -1.27 24.62 4.68
CA THR A 486 -0.66 25.82 5.26
C THR A 486 -1.56 27.03 5.04
N ASP A 487 -1.98 27.24 3.81
CA ASP A 487 -2.85 28.35 3.44
C ASP A 487 -4.24 28.22 4.05
N SER A 488 -4.81 27.02 4.04
CA SER A 488 -6.15 26.74 4.58
C SER A 488 -6.18 27.00 6.10
N ASN A 489 -5.17 26.55 6.82
CA ASN A 489 -5.06 26.82 8.26
C ASN A 489 -4.86 28.32 8.54
N ALA A 490 -4.05 29.02 7.76
CA ALA A 490 -3.82 30.45 7.94
C ALA A 490 -5.10 31.28 7.64
N LYS A 491 -5.90 30.85 6.65
CA LYS A 491 -7.16 31.52 6.27
C LYS A 491 -8.36 31.08 7.13
N GLY A 492 -8.26 29.92 7.81
CA GLY A 492 -9.37 29.28 8.51
C GLY A 492 -10.46 28.69 7.61
N VAL A 493 -10.21 28.61 6.31
CA VAL A 493 -11.11 28.09 5.28
C VAL A 493 -10.37 27.09 4.40
N ALA A 494 -10.98 25.92 4.17
CA ALA A 494 -10.44 24.92 3.28
C ALA A 494 -10.57 25.35 1.82
N ASP A 495 -9.47 25.41 1.11
CA ASP A 495 -9.38 25.82 -0.29
C ASP A 495 -8.89 24.64 -1.15
N TRP A 496 -9.84 23.88 -1.69
CA TRP A 496 -9.58 22.76 -2.59
C TRP A 496 -9.44 23.25 -4.02
N TYR A 497 -8.35 22.95 -4.69
CA TYR A 497 -8.06 23.38 -6.05
C TYR A 497 -7.52 22.25 -6.92
N ILE A 498 -7.64 22.38 -8.23
CA ILE A 498 -7.05 21.47 -9.22
C ILE A 498 -5.56 21.81 -9.35
N THR A 499 -4.70 20.83 -9.11
CA THR A 499 -3.26 20.97 -9.33
C THR A 499 -2.88 20.77 -10.79
N TYR A 500 -3.52 19.80 -11.44
CA TYR A 500 -3.31 19.51 -12.86
C TYR A 500 -4.45 18.65 -13.43
N ASN A 501 -4.54 18.63 -14.75
CA ASN A 501 -5.29 17.65 -15.52
C ASN A 501 -4.30 16.65 -16.13
N ALA A 502 -4.63 15.36 -16.12
CA ALA A 502 -3.72 14.30 -16.57
C ALA A 502 -3.35 14.43 -18.06
N THR A 503 -4.33 14.73 -18.93
CA THR A 503 -4.09 14.89 -20.37
C THR A 503 -3.11 16.03 -20.66
N GLN A 504 -3.21 17.15 -19.92
CA GLN A 504 -2.27 18.27 -20.04
C GLN A 504 -0.88 17.88 -19.52
N LEU A 505 -0.83 17.19 -18.36
CA LEU A 505 0.42 16.76 -17.75
C LEU A 505 1.21 15.82 -18.66
N PHE A 506 0.53 14.84 -19.26
CA PHE A 506 1.15 13.83 -20.14
C PHE A 506 1.21 14.25 -21.61
N ASN A 507 0.68 15.40 -21.97
CA ASN A 507 0.59 15.87 -23.34
C ASN A 507 -0.05 14.82 -24.29
N VAL A 508 -1.20 14.29 -23.87
CA VAL A 508 -2.00 13.31 -24.60
C VAL A 508 -3.41 13.85 -24.87
N THR A 509 -4.14 13.23 -25.79
CA THR A 509 -5.54 13.61 -26.08
C THR A 509 -6.51 12.95 -25.11
N ASP A 510 -6.20 11.73 -24.68
CA ASP A 510 -6.94 10.99 -23.67
C ASP A 510 -6.04 9.91 -23.00
N LEU A 511 -6.55 9.28 -21.96
CA LEU A 511 -5.80 8.32 -21.15
C LEU A 511 -5.68 6.92 -21.78
N THR A 512 -6.14 6.72 -23.03
CA THR A 512 -5.90 5.47 -23.76
C THR A 512 -4.56 5.44 -24.50
N GLU A 513 -3.86 6.59 -24.57
CA GLU A 513 -2.56 6.73 -25.23
C GLU A 513 -1.39 6.23 -24.34
N LEU A 514 -1.48 4.96 -23.89
CA LEU A 514 -0.59 4.37 -22.89
C LEU A 514 0.90 4.53 -23.19
N ASP A 515 1.30 4.24 -24.44
CA ASP A 515 2.71 4.32 -24.84
C ASP A 515 3.29 5.73 -24.72
N LYS A 516 2.47 6.77 -24.97
CA LYS A 516 2.90 8.16 -24.81
C LYS A 516 3.03 8.53 -23.35
N ILE A 517 2.04 8.14 -22.51
CA ILE A 517 2.02 8.43 -21.08
C ILE A 517 3.29 7.90 -20.43
N PHE A 518 3.64 6.62 -20.66
CA PHE A 518 4.79 6.01 -20.02
C PHE A 518 6.13 6.31 -20.68
N LYS A 519 6.16 6.65 -21.98
CA LYS A 519 7.38 7.08 -22.65
C LYS A 519 7.89 8.42 -22.11
N ILE A 520 7.01 9.38 -21.86
CA ILE A 520 7.36 10.67 -21.26
C ILE A 520 7.92 10.47 -19.84
N ASN A 521 7.37 9.50 -19.09
CA ASN A 521 7.85 9.17 -17.75
C ASN A 521 9.28 8.61 -17.73
N VAL A 522 9.64 7.79 -18.71
CA VAL A 522 10.97 7.14 -18.77
C VAL A 522 12.05 8.08 -19.31
N ASP A 523 11.75 8.82 -20.38
CA ASP A 523 12.76 9.63 -21.09
C ASP A 523 13.12 10.93 -20.35
N GLU A 524 12.20 11.51 -19.56
CA GLU A 524 12.41 12.81 -18.95
C GLU A 524 12.65 12.81 -17.45
N GLY A 525 12.43 11.69 -16.73
CA GLY A 525 12.54 11.64 -15.24
C GLY A 525 11.66 12.70 -14.52
N TYR A 526 11.08 13.56 -15.34
CA TYR A 526 10.49 14.84 -15.01
C TYR A 526 9.03 14.71 -14.54
N THR A 527 8.31 13.73 -15.09
CA THR A 527 6.89 13.56 -14.84
C THR A 527 6.64 12.84 -13.53
N MET A 528 7.45 11.81 -13.22
CA MET A 528 7.39 11.12 -11.94
C MET A 528 7.76 12.02 -10.78
N GLN A 529 8.65 12.95 -11.00
CA GLN A 529 9.05 13.96 -10.06
C GLN A 529 7.92 14.96 -9.73
N ARG A 530 7.16 15.40 -10.73
CA ARG A 530 5.95 16.20 -10.53
C ARG A 530 4.87 15.41 -9.80
N TYR A 531 4.79 14.09 -10.07
CA TYR A 531 3.92 13.16 -9.39
C TYR A 531 4.27 12.99 -7.91
N ALA A 532 5.53 12.62 -7.62
CA ALA A 532 5.97 12.33 -6.27
C ALA A 532 5.84 13.55 -5.35
N GLU A 533 6.00 14.76 -5.88
CA GLU A 533 6.06 15.92 -5.02
C GLU A 533 4.73 16.61 -4.84
N GLY A 534 3.83 16.59 -5.83
CA GLY A 534 2.68 17.49 -5.78
C GLY A 534 3.07 18.85 -5.21
N LYS A 535 4.36 19.18 -5.27
CA LYS A 535 4.99 20.34 -4.67
C LYS A 535 5.24 21.39 -5.73
N ASP A 536 5.21 22.61 -5.26
CA ASP A 536 5.57 23.84 -5.91
C ASP A 536 6.73 23.67 -6.90
N GLU A 537 6.65 24.27 -8.07
CA GLU A 537 7.59 24.19 -9.20
C GLU A 537 9.06 24.51 -8.83
N SER A 538 9.33 24.94 -7.59
CA SER A 538 10.63 25.42 -7.15
C SER A 538 11.56 24.36 -6.51
N LYS A 539 11.08 23.16 -6.19
CA LYS A 539 11.91 22.08 -5.60
C LYS A 539 12.00 20.90 -6.55
N ILE A 540 12.83 21.03 -7.56
CA ILE A 540 13.23 19.95 -8.45
C ILE A 540 14.03 18.94 -7.62
N LEU A 541 13.58 17.67 -7.56
CA LEU A 541 14.35 16.57 -6.99
C LEU A 541 15.62 16.38 -7.82
N HIS A 542 16.74 16.73 -7.25
CA HIS A 542 18.05 16.49 -7.87
C HIS A 542 18.63 15.13 -7.48
N ASN A 543 17.84 14.28 -6.82
CA ASN A 543 18.33 13.01 -6.31
C ASN A 543 18.07 11.88 -7.32
N LYS A 544 19.14 11.52 -8.06
CA LYS A 544 19.15 10.39 -9.01
C LYS A 544 18.61 9.10 -8.41
N LYS A 545 18.66 8.94 -7.09
CA LYS A 545 18.22 7.77 -6.34
C LYS A 545 16.69 7.68 -6.25
N GLU A 546 15.98 8.78 -5.99
CA GLU A 546 14.51 8.78 -5.93
C GLU A 546 13.90 8.50 -7.31
N ILE A 547 14.52 9.04 -8.37
CA ILE A 547 14.19 8.74 -9.76
C ILE A 547 14.36 7.25 -10.03
N ASN A 548 15.42 6.65 -9.54
CA ASN A 548 15.69 5.23 -9.71
C ASN A 548 14.73 4.34 -8.92
N ILE A 549 14.35 4.70 -7.68
CA ILE A 549 13.34 3.97 -6.90
C ILE A 549 12.01 3.97 -7.64
N ALA A 550 11.57 5.13 -8.10
CA ALA A 550 10.36 5.27 -8.88
C ALA A 550 10.43 4.47 -10.19
N GLN A 551 11.60 4.46 -10.85
CA GLN A 551 11.83 3.64 -12.05
C GLN A 551 11.76 2.15 -11.73
N CYS A 552 12.34 1.68 -10.62
CA CYS A 552 12.21 0.30 -10.18
C CYS A 552 10.76 -0.07 -9.83
N GLN A 553 9.99 0.83 -9.24
CA GLN A 553 8.55 0.59 -8.99
C GLN A 553 7.76 0.41 -10.29
N ILE A 554 8.10 1.16 -11.34
CA ILE A 554 7.47 1.05 -12.66
C ILE A 554 7.91 -0.21 -13.41
N GLU A 555 9.18 -0.56 -13.31
CA GLU A 555 9.76 -1.68 -14.07
C GLU A 555 9.50 -3.04 -13.44
N SER A 556 9.22 -3.08 -12.14
CA SER A 556 9.08 -4.32 -11.38
C SER A 556 7.66 -4.85 -11.41
N ASP A 557 7.54 -6.13 -11.70
CA ASP A 557 6.26 -6.85 -11.75
C ASP A 557 5.96 -7.60 -10.45
N THR A 558 6.96 -7.74 -9.59
CA THR A 558 6.88 -8.49 -8.34
C THR A 558 7.75 -7.85 -7.27
N PHE A 559 7.50 -8.20 -6.00
CA PHE A 559 8.37 -7.87 -4.88
C PHE A 559 9.85 -8.23 -5.15
N HIS A 560 10.10 -9.41 -5.72
CA HIS A 560 11.45 -9.86 -6.05
C HIS A 560 12.10 -8.99 -7.13
N ASP A 561 11.37 -8.64 -8.20
CA ASP A 561 11.89 -7.79 -9.28
C ASP A 561 12.22 -6.39 -8.78
N PHE A 562 11.36 -5.84 -7.89
CA PHE A 562 11.58 -4.54 -7.28
C PHE A 562 12.90 -4.50 -6.49
N TYR A 563 13.10 -5.48 -5.58
CA TYR A 563 14.35 -5.56 -4.82
C TYR A 563 15.55 -5.92 -5.68
N THR A 564 15.37 -6.70 -6.75
CA THR A 564 16.44 -6.99 -7.71
C THR A 564 16.86 -5.73 -8.45
N CYS A 565 15.92 -4.91 -8.89
CA CYS A 565 16.19 -3.62 -9.51
C CYS A 565 16.91 -2.67 -8.53
N LEU A 566 16.46 -2.60 -7.29
CA LEU A 566 17.10 -1.78 -6.24
C LEU A 566 18.49 -2.27 -5.84
N SER A 567 18.79 -3.56 -6.02
CA SER A 567 20.10 -4.15 -5.66
C SER A 567 21.17 -3.97 -6.74
N ASP A 568 20.87 -3.34 -7.86
CA ASP A 568 21.86 -2.98 -8.87
C ASP A 568 22.98 -2.13 -8.21
N PRO A 569 24.28 -2.37 -8.50
CA PRO A 569 25.41 -1.64 -7.92
C PRO A 569 25.35 -0.11 -8.04
N ILE A 570 24.53 0.41 -8.95
CA ILE A 570 24.25 1.85 -9.05
C ILE A 570 23.54 2.39 -7.79
N PHE A 571 22.88 1.52 -7.01
CA PHE A 571 22.07 1.84 -5.83
C PHE A 571 22.76 1.57 -4.49
N THR A 572 23.91 0.89 -4.45
CA THR A 572 24.53 0.34 -3.23
C THR A 572 25.23 1.36 -2.32
N GLY A 573 24.88 2.63 -2.36
CA GLY A 573 25.36 3.62 -1.39
C GLY A 573 24.24 4.13 -0.49
N ASN A 574 24.16 3.72 0.76
CA ASN A 574 23.26 4.25 1.82
C ASN A 574 21.75 3.94 1.70
N PHE A 575 21.31 3.10 0.76
CA PHE A 575 19.89 2.83 0.53
C PHE A 575 19.13 2.34 1.78
N ALA A 576 19.73 1.45 2.57
CA ALA A 576 19.06 0.91 3.77
C ALA A 576 18.80 1.99 4.84
N PHE A 577 19.72 2.94 4.99
CA PHE A 577 19.60 4.01 5.99
C PHE A 577 18.63 5.11 5.56
N GLU A 578 18.61 5.44 4.27
CA GLU A 578 17.69 6.45 3.73
C GLU A 578 16.28 5.88 3.53
N LEU A 579 16.14 4.59 3.18
CA LEU A 579 14.84 3.92 3.18
C LEU A 579 14.25 3.88 4.60
N LEU A 580 15.08 3.70 5.63
CA LEU A 580 14.68 3.80 7.04
C LEU A 580 14.22 5.22 7.41
N ASN A 581 14.94 6.23 6.96
CA ASN A 581 14.56 7.63 7.20
C ASN A 581 13.27 7.99 6.47
N ASP A 582 13.08 7.54 5.24
CA ASP A 582 11.83 7.71 4.50
C ASP A 582 10.66 6.95 5.16
N LEU A 583 10.93 5.77 5.76
CA LEU A 583 9.95 4.94 6.45
C LEU A 583 9.65 5.45 7.87
N SER A 584 10.63 6.11 8.53
CA SER A 584 10.43 6.69 9.86
C SER A 584 9.67 8.03 9.83
N GLY A 585 9.44 8.59 8.63
CA GLY A 585 8.83 9.91 8.48
C GLY A 585 9.75 11.05 8.93
N GLU A 586 11.02 10.76 9.19
CA GLU A 586 12.03 11.78 9.43
C GLU A 586 12.51 12.38 8.09
N TRP A 587 11.73 13.28 7.54
CA TRP A 587 12.25 14.25 6.59
C TRP A 587 13.23 15.16 7.32
N PRO A 588 14.41 15.41 6.78
CA PRO A 588 15.29 16.40 7.36
C PRO A 588 14.54 17.74 7.35
N ILE A 589 14.13 18.19 8.53
CA ILE A 589 13.80 19.61 8.75
C ILE A 589 15.12 20.35 8.58
N LYS A 590 15.54 20.55 7.35
CA LYS A 590 16.58 21.52 7.02
C LYS A 590 15.89 22.68 6.34
N ASP A 591 15.88 23.77 7.12
CA ASP A 591 15.68 25.13 6.69
C ASP A 591 14.25 25.53 6.28
N VAL A 592 13.42 25.78 7.28
CA VAL A 592 12.47 26.89 7.22
C VAL A 592 12.90 27.88 8.30
N GLU A 593 13.82 28.75 7.98
CA GLU A 593 13.92 30.07 8.61
C GLU A 593 12.87 31.03 8.06
#